data_f25bce9d58eb49854a029764918c470e
#
_entry.id   f25bce9d58eb49854a029764918c470e
#
_cell.length_a   1.000
_cell.length_b   1.000
_cell.length_c   1.000
_cell.angle_alpha   90.00
_cell.angle_beta   90.00
_cell.angle_gamma   90.00
#
_symmetry.space_group_name_H-M   'P 1'
#
loop_
_entity.id
_entity.type
_entity.pdbx_description
1 polymer ?
#
loop_
_entity_poly.entity_id
_entity_poly.type
_entity_poly.pdbx_seq_one_letter_code
_entity_poly.pdbx_strand_id
1 'polypeptide(L)'
;GGIEAVVWTDAIQVIVLLGGAIFAVIYISCSLPGGLGETIDIAVANGKFDLGATNFDLKDATMWTVIIAACFTHLTTYGTDQSMVQRYLTTSSMKEARKSVWTNAILTVPATLIFFFIGTALYAYYKVYPENLSISIPNGDAIFPWYIFTQLPVGIVGLLISGIFAAAMSTLSGSMNSAATAYIVDIYSRFFHKG
;
A
#
# COMPACT_ATOMS: atom_id res chain seq x y z
N GLY A 1 -9.30 17.90 -16.53
CA GLY A 1 -9.80 16.93 -15.57
C GLY A 1 -10.05 15.57 -16.21
N GLY A 2 -10.72 14.71 -15.52
CA GLY A 2 -11.01 13.37 -15.99
C GLY A 2 -9.91 12.36 -15.63
N ILE A 3 -10.01 11.16 -16.20
CA ILE A 3 -9.14 10.01 -15.82
C ILE A 3 -7.65 10.29 -16.07
N GLU A 4 -7.30 11.05 -17.09
CA GLU A 4 -5.91 11.37 -17.39
C GLU A 4 -5.25 12.18 -16.28
N ALA A 5 -5.95 13.19 -15.74
CA ALA A 5 -5.46 13.98 -14.60
C ALA A 5 -5.30 13.10 -13.34
N VAL A 6 -6.22 12.16 -13.11
CA VAL A 6 -6.14 11.21 -12.00
C VAL A 6 -4.89 10.33 -12.13
N VAL A 7 -4.62 9.79 -13.32
CA VAL A 7 -3.44 8.93 -13.55
C VAL A 7 -2.13 9.68 -13.30
N TRP A 8 -2.00 10.93 -13.74
CA TRP A 8 -0.81 11.74 -13.51
C TRP A 8 -0.60 12.08 -12.03
N THR A 9 -1.68 12.47 -11.34
CA THR A 9 -1.61 12.75 -9.90
C THR A 9 -1.26 11.48 -9.12
N ASP A 10 -1.84 10.34 -9.46
CA ASP A 10 -1.53 9.05 -8.86
C ASP A 10 -0.04 8.69 -9.00
N ALA A 11 0.55 8.90 -10.18
CA ALA A 11 1.96 8.62 -10.42
C ALA A 11 2.88 9.44 -9.49
N ILE A 12 2.61 10.75 -9.34
CA ILE A 12 3.38 11.61 -8.44
C ILE A 12 3.20 11.17 -6.97
N GLN A 13 1.98 10.84 -6.58
CA GLN A 13 1.66 10.41 -5.22
C GLN A 13 2.35 9.09 -4.85
N VAL A 14 2.42 8.12 -5.79
CA VAL A 14 3.16 6.87 -5.60
C VAL A 14 4.64 7.14 -5.36
N ILE A 15 5.25 8.06 -6.10
CA ILE A 15 6.66 8.43 -5.91
C ILE A 15 6.88 9.01 -4.51
N VAL A 16 6.01 9.94 -4.07
CA VAL A 16 6.10 10.55 -2.73
C VAL A 16 5.90 9.50 -1.64
N LEU A 17 4.89 8.62 -1.80
CA LEU A 17 4.57 7.59 -0.82
C LEU A 17 5.71 6.55 -0.69
N LEU A 18 6.21 6.02 -1.81
CA LEU A 18 7.31 5.06 -1.80
C LEU A 18 8.62 5.69 -1.32
N GLY A 19 8.89 6.93 -1.74
CA GLY A 19 10.06 7.69 -1.26
C GLY A 19 10.00 7.88 0.25
N GLY A 20 8.85 8.25 0.78
CA GLY A 20 8.62 8.38 2.22
C GLY A 20 8.75 7.05 2.97
N ALA A 21 8.23 5.96 2.39
CA ALA A 21 8.34 4.62 2.96
C ALA A 21 9.81 4.14 3.02
N ILE A 22 10.57 4.32 1.94
CA ILE A 22 12.01 4.00 1.89
C ILE A 22 12.78 4.84 2.91
N PHE A 23 12.49 6.14 2.97
CA PHE A 23 13.10 7.03 3.95
C PHE A 23 12.81 6.56 5.38
N ALA A 24 11.56 6.19 5.69
CA ALA A 24 11.18 5.67 7.00
C ALA A 24 11.98 4.41 7.36
N VAL A 25 12.09 3.45 6.44
CA VAL A 25 12.90 2.23 6.66
C VAL A 25 14.35 2.58 6.99
N ILE A 26 14.97 3.46 6.20
CA ILE A 26 16.36 3.87 6.41
C ILE A 26 16.51 4.58 7.75
N TYR A 27 15.62 5.51 8.05
CA TYR A 27 15.68 6.30 9.29
C TYR A 27 15.51 5.44 10.53
N ILE A 28 14.50 4.54 10.54
CA ILE A 28 14.26 3.60 11.65
C ILE A 28 15.47 2.71 11.86
N SER A 29 16.00 2.11 10.78
CA SER A 29 17.16 1.24 10.86
C SER A 29 18.43 1.97 11.32
N CYS A 30 18.68 3.17 10.81
CA CYS A 30 19.83 4.00 11.25
C CYS A 30 19.71 4.51 12.69
N SER A 31 18.51 4.50 13.27
CA SER A 31 18.29 4.87 14.68
C SER A 31 18.70 3.76 15.67
N LEU A 32 18.96 2.55 15.18
CA LEU A 32 19.50 1.45 15.98
C LEU A 32 21.04 1.51 16.00
N PRO A 33 21.70 1.12 17.10
CA PRO A 33 23.15 1.16 17.25
C PRO A 33 23.91 0.36 16.16
N GLY A 34 23.41 -0.80 15.79
CA GLY A 34 23.95 -1.67 14.73
C GLY A 34 23.32 -1.45 13.35
N GLY A 35 22.47 -0.43 13.19
CA GLY A 35 21.85 -0.06 11.93
C GLY A 35 20.94 -1.15 11.33
N LEU A 36 20.96 -1.26 10.00
CA LEU A 36 20.17 -2.25 9.27
C LEU A 36 20.54 -3.69 9.65
N GLY A 37 21.82 -3.96 9.97
CA GLY A 37 22.27 -5.30 10.41
C GLY A 37 21.56 -5.74 11.67
N GLU A 38 21.54 -4.89 12.69
CA GLU A 38 20.86 -5.16 13.95
C GLU A 38 19.33 -5.29 13.76
N THR A 39 18.74 -4.48 12.88
CA THR A 39 17.33 -4.60 12.51
C THR A 39 17.01 -6.02 12.00
N ILE A 40 17.84 -6.52 11.10
CA ILE A 40 17.67 -7.85 10.50
C ILE A 40 17.92 -8.95 11.55
N ASP A 41 18.98 -8.84 12.36
CA ASP A 41 19.32 -9.81 13.38
C ASP A 41 18.20 -9.97 14.43
N ILE A 42 17.64 -8.84 14.89
CA ILE A 42 16.50 -8.84 15.79
C ILE A 42 15.28 -9.49 15.13
N ALA A 43 15.03 -9.16 13.85
CA ALA A 43 13.89 -9.70 13.12
C ALA A 43 14.00 -11.23 12.93
N VAL A 44 15.17 -11.72 12.53
CA VAL A 44 15.44 -13.16 12.38
C VAL A 44 15.31 -13.89 13.71
N ALA A 45 15.94 -13.37 14.76
CA ALA A 45 15.88 -13.97 16.11
C ALA A 45 14.45 -14.06 16.67
N ASN A 46 13.52 -13.25 16.17
CA ASN A 46 12.12 -13.24 16.60
C ASN A 46 11.13 -13.77 15.55
N GLY A 47 11.62 -14.50 14.55
CA GLY A 47 10.78 -15.16 13.54
C GLY A 47 9.97 -14.21 12.66
N LYS A 48 10.41 -12.95 12.47
CA LYS A 48 9.64 -11.96 11.69
C LYS A 48 9.66 -12.21 10.18
N PHE A 49 10.53 -13.07 9.70
CA PHE A 49 10.57 -13.52 8.31
C PHE A 49 9.99 -14.93 8.13
N ASP A 50 9.33 -15.46 9.18
CA ASP A 50 8.63 -16.74 9.07
C ASP A 50 7.38 -16.57 8.17
N LEU A 51 7.20 -17.49 7.24
CA LEU A 51 6.06 -17.53 6.33
C LEU A 51 4.79 -18.10 6.99
N GLY A 52 4.86 -18.41 8.28
CA GLY A 52 3.76 -19.02 9.03
C GLY A 52 3.56 -20.50 8.69
N ALA A 53 2.36 -21.00 8.97
CA ALA A 53 2.04 -22.40 8.75
C ALA A 53 2.00 -22.74 7.24
N THR A 54 2.85 -23.67 6.82
CA THR A 54 2.97 -24.12 5.43
C THR A 54 2.13 -25.35 5.11
N ASN A 55 1.50 -25.98 6.12
CA ASN A 55 0.58 -27.09 5.93
C ASN A 55 -0.66 -26.66 5.16
N PHE A 56 -1.26 -27.57 4.40
CA PHE A 56 -2.51 -27.30 3.69
C PHE A 56 -3.68 -27.49 4.66
N ASP A 57 -4.18 -26.40 5.19
CA ASP A 57 -5.37 -26.36 6.04
C ASP A 57 -6.25 -25.16 5.60
N LEU A 58 -7.51 -25.43 5.31
CA LEU A 58 -8.46 -24.38 4.86
C LEU A 58 -9.22 -23.73 6.03
N LYS A 59 -9.05 -24.24 7.25
CA LYS A 59 -9.71 -23.70 8.45
C LYS A 59 -8.89 -22.58 9.10
N ASP A 60 -7.57 -22.70 9.01
CA ASP A 60 -6.64 -21.74 9.59
C ASP A 60 -6.00 -20.85 8.51
N ALA A 61 -5.46 -19.72 8.94
CA ALA A 61 -4.71 -18.80 8.06
C ALA A 61 -3.32 -19.39 7.76
N THR A 62 -3.26 -20.33 6.82
CA THR A 62 -2.01 -20.90 6.32
C THR A 62 -1.54 -20.17 5.06
N MET A 63 -0.30 -20.39 4.64
CA MET A 63 0.24 -19.84 3.39
C MET A 63 -0.69 -20.16 2.20
N TRP A 64 -1.25 -21.37 2.12
CA TRP A 64 -2.11 -21.80 1.02
C TRP A 64 -3.47 -21.10 1.01
N THR A 65 -4.10 -20.95 2.19
CA THR A 65 -5.37 -20.20 2.29
C THR A 65 -5.20 -18.75 1.88
N VAL A 66 -4.10 -18.12 2.29
CA VAL A 66 -3.79 -16.73 1.91
C VAL A 66 -3.56 -16.61 0.41
N ILE A 67 -2.80 -17.52 -0.22
CA ILE A 67 -2.58 -17.51 -1.67
C ILE A 67 -3.90 -17.68 -2.43
N ILE A 68 -4.73 -18.66 -2.04
CA ILE A 68 -6.02 -18.92 -2.69
C ILE A 68 -6.94 -17.71 -2.54
N ALA A 69 -7.08 -17.18 -1.32
CA ALA A 69 -7.90 -16.00 -1.07
C ALA A 69 -7.42 -14.78 -1.87
N ALA A 70 -6.10 -14.55 -1.92
CA ALA A 70 -5.52 -13.47 -2.72
C ALA A 70 -5.81 -13.64 -4.22
N CYS A 71 -5.73 -14.85 -4.77
CA CYS A 71 -6.08 -15.12 -6.17
C CYS A 71 -7.54 -14.72 -6.47
N PHE A 72 -8.50 -15.12 -5.64
CA PHE A 72 -9.90 -14.75 -5.84
C PHE A 72 -10.15 -13.26 -5.66
N THR A 73 -9.55 -12.64 -4.66
CA THR A 73 -9.64 -11.20 -4.44
C THR A 73 -9.10 -10.40 -5.62
N HIS A 74 -7.94 -10.80 -6.13
CA HIS A 74 -7.33 -10.12 -7.29
C HIS A 74 -8.11 -10.35 -8.58
N LEU A 75 -8.70 -11.53 -8.80
CA LEU A 75 -9.60 -11.77 -9.94
C LEU A 75 -10.79 -10.79 -9.92
N THR A 76 -11.39 -10.56 -8.76
CA THR A 76 -12.47 -9.59 -8.62
C THR A 76 -11.98 -8.16 -8.89
N THR A 77 -10.89 -7.75 -8.26
CA THR A 77 -10.35 -6.38 -8.38
C THR A 77 -9.92 -6.07 -9.83
N TYR A 78 -9.17 -6.96 -10.46
CA TYR A 78 -8.67 -6.71 -11.82
C TYR A 78 -9.69 -7.02 -12.92
N GLY A 79 -10.72 -7.82 -12.62
CA GLY A 79 -11.73 -8.23 -13.61
C GLY A 79 -13.00 -7.40 -13.62
N THR A 80 -13.43 -6.87 -12.46
CA THR A 80 -14.74 -6.24 -12.32
C THR A 80 -14.74 -4.85 -11.71
N ASP A 81 -13.64 -4.44 -11.06
CA ASP A 81 -13.55 -3.11 -10.46
C ASP A 81 -13.51 -2.03 -11.54
N GLN A 82 -14.51 -1.13 -11.53
CA GLN A 82 -14.64 -0.06 -12.52
C GLN A 82 -13.42 0.87 -12.55
N SER A 83 -12.79 1.13 -11.40
CA SER A 83 -11.60 1.99 -11.33
C SER A 83 -10.40 1.37 -12.06
N MET A 84 -10.27 0.05 -12.00
CA MET A 84 -9.23 -0.69 -12.73
C MET A 84 -9.56 -0.80 -14.22
N VAL A 85 -10.80 -1.17 -14.55
CA VAL A 85 -11.24 -1.33 -15.95
C VAL A 85 -11.10 -0.01 -16.72
N GLN A 86 -11.48 1.13 -16.13
CA GLN A 86 -11.30 2.44 -16.77
C GLN A 86 -9.83 2.71 -17.13
N ARG A 87 -8.88 2.36 -16.26
CA ARG A 87 -7.45 2.54 -16.52
C ARG A 87 -6.96 1.70 -17.72
N TYR A 88 -7.52 0.52 -17.94
CA TYR A 88 -7.21 -0.28 -19.14
C TYR A 88 -7.78 0.35 -20.41
N LEU A 89 -8.99 0.91 -20.31
CA LEU A 89 -9.65 1.56 -21.45
C LEU A 89 -8.97 2.86 -21.88
N THR A 90 -8.13 3.47 -21.05
CA THR A 90 -7.33 4.66 -21.45
C THR A 90 -6.08 4.29 -22.27
N THR A 91 -5.73 3.01 -22.39
CA THR A 91 -4.58 2.58 -23.19
C THR A 91 -4.94 2.50 -24.67
N SER A 92 -4.00 2.82 -25.55
CA SER A 92 -4.22 2.89 -27.00
C SER A 92 -4.30 1.50 -27.65
N SER A 93 -3.89 0.44 -26.95
CA SER A 93 -3.95 -0.94 -27.50
C SER A 93 -3.99 -1.99 -26.38
N MET A 94 -4.49 -3.20 -26.75
CA MET A 94 -4.48 -4.36 -25.88
C MET A 94 -3.06 -4.73 -25.39
N LYS A 95 -2.05 -4.51 -26.24
CA LYS A 95 -0.64 -4.75 -25.88
C LYS A 95 -0.17 -3.84 -24.74
N GLU A 96 -0.56 -2.57 -24.79
CA GLU A 96 -0.23 -1.59 -23.73
C GLU A 96 -1.02 -1.85 -22.45
N ALA A 97 -2.30 -2.20 -22.55
CA ALA A 97 -3.09 -2.63 -21.41
C ALA A 97 -2.44 -3.82 -20.68
N ARG A 98 -2.03 -4.85 -21.43
CA ARG A 98 -1.31 -6.00 -20.88
C ARG A 98 0.01 -5.62 -20.23
N LYS A 99 0.78 -4.72 -20.86
CA LYS A 99 2.04 -4.21 -20.30
C LYS A 99 1.80 -3.46 -18.98
N SER A 100 0.75 -2.65 -18.91
CA SER A 100 0.35 -1.92 -17.68
C SER A 100 0.07 -2.89 -16.52
N VAL A 101 -0.73 -3.95 -16.77
CA VAL A 101 -1.02 -4.98 -15.75
C VAL A 101 0.25 -5.65 -15.24
N TRP A 102 1.15 -6.06 -16.14
CA TRP A 102 2.42 -6.68 -15.75
C TRP A 102 3.33 -5.72 -14.98
N THR A 103 3.41 -4.47 -15.42
CA THR A 103 4.20 -3.44 -14.72
C THR A 103 3.65 -3.23 -13.30
N ASN A 104 2.34 -3.13 -13.16
CA ASN A 104 1.72 -3.01 -11.84
C ASN A 104 2.03 -4.23 -10.94
N ALA A 105 1.89 -5.45 -11.46
CA ALA A 105 2.21 -6.66 -10.71
C ALA A 105 3.67 -6.70 -10.25
N ILE A 106 4.62 -6.34 -11.12
CA ILE A 106 6.06 -6.31 -10.80
C ILE A 106 6.36 -5.23 -9.75
N LEU A 107 5.75 -4.04 -9.86
CA LEU A 107 5.99 -2.94 -8.91
C LEU A 107 5.31 -3.16 -7.55
N THR A 108 4.22 -3.91 -7.51
CA THR A 108 3.51 -4.22 -6.26
C THR A 108 4.37 -5.06 -5.31
N VAL A 109 5.17 -6.00 -5.83
CA VAL A 109 6.01 -6.85 -4.98
C VAL A 109 7.02 -6.05 -4.15
N PRO A 110 7.93 -5.22 -4.74
CA PRO A 110 8.87 -4.44 -3.94
C PRO A 110 8.16 -3.41 -3.04
N ALA A 111 7.08 -2.80 -3.50
CA ALA A 111 6.30 -1.87 -2.67
C ALA A 111 5.75 -2.58 -1.41
N THR A 112 5.14 -3.75 -1.57
CA THR A 112 4.64 -4.56 -0.46
C THR A 112 5.77 -4.93 0.51
N LEU A 113 6.92 -5.38 -0.01
CA LEU A 113 8.06 -5.72 0.83
C LEU A 113 8.57 -4.53 1.65
N ILE A 114 8.61 -3.32 1.07
CA ILE A 114 8.99 -2.10 1.79
C ILE A 114 8.04 -1.83 2.95
N PHE A 115 6.72 -1.88 2.72
CA PHE A 115 5.74 -1.64 3.78
C PHE A 115 5.77 -2.70 4.88
N PHE A 116 5.92 -3.97 4.54
CA PHE A 116 6.11 -5.03 5.54
C PHE A 116 7.41 -4.84 6.33
N PHE A 117 8.47 -4.41 5.67
CA PHE A 117 9.75 -4.17 6.33
C PHE A 117 9.70 -2.98 7.29
N ILE A 118 8.86 -1.95 7.03
CA ILE A 118 8.60 -0.88 8.01
C ILE A 118 8.10 -1.48 9.34
N GLY A 119 7.12 -2.37 9.28
CA GLY A 119 6.61 -3.04 10.48
C GLY A 119 7.69 -3.84 11.22
N THR A 120 8.54 -4.53 10.47
CA THR A 120 9.68 -5.28 11.01
C THR A 120 10.71 -4.37 11.67
N ALA A 121 11.05 -3.24 11.02
CA ALA A 121 11.99 -2.25 11.54
C ALA A 121 11.45 -1.57 12.81
N LEU A 122 10.16 -1.22 12.84
CA LEU A 122 9.50 -0.68 14.03
C LEU A 122 9.51 -1.68 15.20
N TYR A 123 9.27 -2.96 14.91
CA TYR A 123 9.39 -4.00 15.94
C TYR A 123 10.80 -4.05 16.54
N ALA A 124 11.84 -4.02 15.70
CA ALA A 124 13.22 -4.00 16.16
C ALA A 124 13.52 -2.72 16.98
N TYR A 125 13.07 -1.56 16.51
CA TYR A 125 13.25 -0.28 17.19
C TYR A 125 12.63 -0.28 18.59
N TYR A 126 11.36 -0.63 18.72
CA TYR A 126 10.69 -0.64 20.04
C TYR A 126 11.11 -1.79 20.94
N LYS A 127 11.78 -2.79 20.40
CA LYS A 127 12.42 -3.81 21.22
C LYS A 127 13.70 -3.30 21.89
N VAL A 128 14.43 -2.42 21.22
CA VAL A 128 15.64 -1.78 21.75
C VAL A 128 15.29 -0.58 22.63
N TYR A 129 14.25 0.18 22.25
CA TYR A 129 13.81 1.39 22.94
C TYR A 129 12.33 1.29 23.39
N PRO A 130 12.01 0.39 24.34
CA PRO A 130 10.63 0.19 24.77
C PRO A 130 10.02 1.43 25.46
N GLU A 131 10.84 2.31 26.04
CA GLU A 131 10.43 3.56 26.68
C GLU A 131 9.82 4.56 25.70
N ASN A 132 10.14 4.46 24.42
CA ASN A 132 9.58 5.32 23.36
C ASN A 132 8.19 4.89 22.92
N LEU A 133 7.74 3.72 23.34
CA LEU A 133 6.39 3.22 23.05
C LEU A 133 5.43 3.67 24.15
N SER A 134 4.41 4.45 23.81
CA SER A 134 3.38 4.82 24.78
C SER A 134 2.50 3.63 25.16
N ILE A 135 2.24 3.49 26.47
CA ILE A 135 1.31 2.49 27.00
C ILE A 135 -0.15 2.71 26.51
N SER A 136 -0.45 3.93 26.06
CA SER A 136 -1.79 4.32 25.59
C SER A 136 -2.08 3.97 24.11
N ILE A 137 -1.18 3.27 23.40
CA ILE A 137 -1.41 2.89 22.01
C ILE A 137 -2.48 1.79 21.96
N PRO A 138 -3.63 2.03 21.30
CA PRO A 138 -4.79 1.13 21.41
C PRO A 138 -4.61 -0.17 20.61
N ASN A 139 -3.82 -0.16 19.53
CA ASN A 139 -3.59 -1.31 18.66
C ASN A 139 -2.29 -1.17 17.86
N GLY A 140 -1.89 -2.24 17.17
CA GLY A 140 -0.68 -2.28 16.34
C GLY A 140 -0.67 -1.27 15.19
N ASP A 141 -1.83 -0.90 14.67
CA ASP A 141 -1.95 0.02 13.52
C ASP A 141 -1.54 1.46 13.89
N ALA A 142 -1.61 1.82 15.17
CA ALA A 142 -1.22 3.13 15.67
C ALA A 142 0.29 3.28 15.91
N ILE A 143 1.07 2.21 15.84
CA ILE A 143 2.52 2.23 16.14
C ILE A 143 3.29 3.07 15.12
N PHE A 144 3.03 2.91 13.83
CA PHE A 144 3.73 3.67 12.79
C PHE A 144 3.37 5.16 12.81
N PRO A 145 2.09 5.57 12.88
CA PRO A 145 1.73 6.94 13.15
C PRO A 145 2.39 7.52 14.40
N TRP A 146 2.41 6.79 15.52
CA TRP A 146 3.08 7.21 16.73
C TRP A 146 4.57 7.47 16.51
N TYR A 147 5.27 6.57 15.83
CA TYR A 147 6.68 6.73 15.48
C TYR A 147 6.91 8.00 14.63
N ILE A 148 6.06 8.22 13.61
CA ILE A 148 6.14 9.40 12.76
C ILE A 148 6.07 10.69 13.60
N PHE A 149 5.09 10.78 14.50
CA PHE A 149 4.88 12.00 15.29
C PHE A 149 5.93 12.24 16.38
N THR A 150 6.53 11.18 16.94
CA THR A 150 7.38 11.31 18.13
C THR A 150 8.86 11.19 17.84
N GLN A 151 9.25 10.50 16.78
CA GLN A 151 10.66 10.17 16.52
C GLN A 151 11.24 10.86 15.28
N LEU A 152 10.38 11.28 14.33
CA LEU A 152 10.86 11.89 13.10
C LEU A 152 11.04 13.42 13.23
N PRO A 153 12.00 14.02 12.50
CA PRO A 153 12.13 15.48 12.41
C PRO A 153 10.87 16.13 11.84
N VAL A 154 10.51 17.32 12.33
CA VAL A 154 9.24 18.02 12.02
C VAL A 154 8.97 18.14 10.52
N GLY A 155 9.97 18.49 9.69
CA GLY A 155 9.78 18.62 8.24
C GLY A 155 9.46 17.29 7.55
N ILE A 156 10.04 16.18 8.02
CA ILE A 156 9.80 14.84 7.51
C ILE A 156 8.41 14.35 7.93
N VAL A 157 7.98 14.64 9.15
CA VAL A 157 6.61 14.36 9.61
C VAL A 157 5.60 14.99 8.67
N GLY A 158 5.74 16.26 8.33
CA GLY A 158 4.85 16.95 7.40
C GLY A 158 4.83 16.34 6.01
N LEU A 159 6.00 15.93 5.49
CA LEU A 159 6.11 15.28 4.17
C LEU A 159 5.41 13.91 4.15
N LEU A 160 5.62 13.08 5.17
CA LEU A 160 4.98 11.76 5.27
C LEU A 160 3.46 11.87 5.41
N ILE A 161 2.99 12.78 6.28
CA ILE A 161 1.55 13.04 6.44
C ILE A 161 0.94 13.52 5.12
N SER A 162 1.60 14.45 4.44
CA SER A 162 1.16 14.92 3.12
C SER A 162 1.09 13.77 2.10
N GLY A 163 2.05 12.86 2.12
CA GLY A 163 2.06 11.66 1.26
C GLY A 163 0.88 10.72 1.56
N ILE A 164 0.56 10.50 2.83
CA ILE A 164 -0.59 9.68 3.25
C ILE A 164 -1.90 10.33 2.79
N PHE A 165 -2.07 11.64 3.01
CA PHE A 165 -3.25 12.36 2.54
C PHE A 165 -3.36 12.36 1.01
N ALA A 166 -2.24 12.52 0.31
CA ALA A 166 -2.20 12.45 -1.15
C ALA A 166 -2.69 11.08 -1.65
N ALA A 167 -2.23 9.99 -1.05
CA ALA A 167 -2.68 8.64 -1.39
C ALA A 167 -4.19 8.43 -1.11
N ALA A 168 -4.70 8.95 0.00
CA ALA A 168 -6.13 8.91 0.32
C ALA A 168 -6.96 9.72 -0.70
N MET A 169 -6.49 10.90 -1.09
CA MET A 169 -7.15 11.76 -2.10
C MET A 169 -7.15 11.10 -3.48
N SER A 170 -6.08 10.41 -3.86
CA SER A 170 -6.01 9.64 -5.11
C SER A 170 -7.09 8.55 -5.15
N THR A 171 -7.17 7.75 -4.10
CA THR A 171 -8.18 6.70 -4.01
C THR A 171 -9.60 7.26 -4.08
N LEU A 172 -9.85 8.35 -3.36
CA LEU A 172 -11.16 9.02 -3.37
C LEU A 172 -11.50 9.58 -4.76
N SER A 173 -10.57 10.27 -5.42
CA SER A 173 -10.76 10.82 -6.75
C SER A 173 -11.02 9.73 -7.80
N GLY A 174 -10.29 8.61 -7.73
CA GLY A 174 -10.51 7.45 -8.59
C GLY A 174 -11.89 6.84 -8.39
N SER A 175 -12.31 6.65 -7.15
CA SER A 175 -13.62 6.10 -6.80
C SER A 175 -14.77 7.03 -7.24
N MET A 176 -14.63 8.33 -7.02
CA MET A 176 -15.62 9.32 -7.48
C MET A 176 -15.76 9.36 -9.00
N ASN A 177 -14.63 9.33 -9.72
CA ASN A 177 -14.63 9.30 -11.19
C ASN A 177 -15.28 8.01 -11.71
N SER A 178 -15.02 6.86 -11.09
CA SER A 178 -15.61 5.58 -11.45
C SER A 178 -17.11 5.55 -11.20
N ALA A 179 -17.56 6.04 -10.05
CA ALA A 179 -18.99 6.14 -9.71
C ALA A 179 -19.73 7.08 -10.67
N ALA A 180 -19.15 8.23 -10.98
CA ALA A 180 -19.74 9.19 -11.92
C ALA A 180 -19.85 8.58 -13.33
N THR A 181 -18.82 7.87 -13.80
CA THR A 181 -18.84 7.20 -15.11
C THR A 181 -19.89 6.09 -15.16
N ALA A 182 -19.94 5.23 -14.15
CA ALA A 182 -20.96 4.18 -14.07
C ALA A 182 -22.38 4.77 -14.07
N TYR A 183 -22.62 5.82 -13.29
CA TYR A 183 -23.91 6.48 -13.26
C TYR A 183 -24.29 7.06 -14.63
N ILE A 184 -23.38 7.81 -15.27
CA ILE A 184 -23.66 8.47 -16.56
C ILE A 184 -23.85 7.42 -17.66
N VAL A 185 -22.96 6.45 -17.78
CA VAL A 185 -22.97 5.48 -18.88
C VAL A 185 -24.08 4.44 -18.71
N ASP A 186 -24.20 3.86 -17.52
CA ASP A 186 -25.07 2.69 -17.31
C ASP A 186 -26.51 3.10 -16.96
N ILE A 187 -26.70 4.28 -16.32
CA ILE A 187 -28.01 4.72 -15.87
C ILE A 187 -28.51 5.89 -16.72
N TYR A 188 -27.82 7.03 -16.69
CA TYR A 188 -28.34 8.24 -17.30
C TYR A 188 -28.46 8.12 -18.83
N SER A 189 -27.40 7.71 -19.53
CA SER A 189 -27.43 7.56 -20.99
C SER A 189 -28.37 6.46 -21.45
N ARG A 190 -28.51 5.40 -20.64
CA ARG A 190 -29.35 4.24 -21.00
C ARG A 190 -30.84 4.49 -20.77
N PHE A 191 -31.22 5.20 -19.73
CA PHE A 191 -32.62 5.35 -19.30
C PHE A 191 -33.18 6.74 -19.55
N PHE A 192 -32.38 7.81 -19.53
CA PHE A 192 -32.83 9.19 -19.60
C PHE A 192 -32.43 9.91 -20.88
N HIS A 193 -31.35 9.53 -21.51
CA HIS A 193 -30.82 10.21 -22.71
C HIS A 193 -30.57 9.17 -23.81
N LYS A 194 -31.65 8.85 -24.54
CA LYS A 194 -31.59 8.06 -25.79
C LYS A 194 -31.36 9.05 -26.94
N GLY A 195 -30.14 9.53 -27.08
CA GLY A 195 -29.73 10.38 -28.22
C GLY A 195 -28.99 9.56 -29.24
#